data_46120ac2c90395ca24759c39536b4ad1
#
_entry.id   46120ac2c90395ca24759c39536b4ad1
#
_cell.length_a   1.000
_cell.length_b   1.000
_cell.length_c   1.000
_cell.angle_alpha   90.00
_cell.angle_beta   90.00
_cell.angle_gamma   90.00
#
_symmetry.space_group_name_H-M   'P 1'
#
loop_
_entity.id
_entity.type
_entity.pdbx_description
1 polymer ?
#
loop_
_entity_poly.entity_id
_entity_poly.type
_entity_poly.pdbx_seq_one_letter_code
_entity_poly.pdbx_strand_id
1 'polypeptide(L)'
;MKRLLFTAVSILAVSASMASATELKSIGISLASLGNPFFVALATGAEAEAKKINPNVKVTTVGFEQDLNKQVDQIDSFIAAGVQMILLNPGDPSALAPAIKKAKDAGIVVVSVDTAAKGADLTVTTNNVQAGEVACKFIVDKLSGKGDVIIQNGPQNSAIIDRVKGCKSVFSANPGIKVLSDDQDGKSSRDGGLAVMQSQLTRFPKIDAVFAVADPQAIGSNLAIKQLNRDGIIITSVDGAPDLEAELKNPASASIQATASQDPYNMARTAVELGYKALNGEKPEKPIILLDSALVTRDNVADYKGWEAKRN
;
A
#
# COMPACT_ATOMS: atom_id res chain seq x y z
N MET A 1 34.34 -78.91 -4.60
CA MET A 1 33.10 -78.21 -5.10
C MET A 1 32.93 -76.91 -4.33
N LYS A 2 33.33 -75.76 -4.93
CA LYS A 2 33.20 -74.45 -4.33
C LYS A 2 32.00 -73.76 -4.98
N ARG A 3 30.96 -73.46 -4.23
CA ARG A 3 29.81 -72.69 -4.69
C ARG A 3 30.13 -71.18 -4.52
N LEU A 4 30.20 -70.45 -5.64
CA LEU A 4 30.19 -68.99 -5.66
C LEU A 4 28.74 -68.48 -5.49
N LEU A 5 28.50 -67.72 -4.42
CA LEU A 5 27.29 -66.93 -4.28
C LEU A 5 27.51 -65.58 -4.98
N PHE A 6 26.74 -65.26 -6.00
CA PHE A 6 26.64 -63.94 -6.60
C PHE A 6 25.57 -63.13 -5.85
N THR A 7 26.00 -62.13 -5.13
CA THR A 7 25.09 -61.13 -4.50
C THR A 7 24.80 -60.06 -5.53
N ALA A 8 23.58 -60.01 -6.03
CA ALA A 8 23.11 -58.94 -6.90
C ALA A 8 22.78 -57.70 -6.04
N VAL A 9 23.55 -56.62 -6.19
CA VAL A 9 23.27 -55.31 -5.60
C VAL A 9 22.34 -54.57 -6.56
N SER A 10 21.06 -54.46 -6.21
CA SER A 10 20.08 -53.63 -6.91
C SER A 10 20.29 -52.17 -6.53
N ILE A 11 20.84 -51.37 -7.45
CA ILE A 11 20.94 -49.93 -7.31
C ILE A 11 19.55 -49.33 -7.64
N LEU A 12 18.80 -48.91 -6.61
CA LEU A 12 17.60 -48.09 -6.80
C LEU A 12 18.06 -46.68 -7.24
N ALA A 13 17.94 -46.40 -8.53
CA ALA A 13 18.07 -45.04 -9.04
C ALA A 13 16.85 -44.23 -8.61
N VAL A 14 16.99 -43.39 -7.56
CA VAL A 14 16.01 -42.40 -7.20
C VAL A 14 16.08 -41.30 -8.25
N SER A 15 15.19 -41.34 -9.22
CA SER A 15 14.98 -40.28 -10.20
C SER A 15 14.34 -39.10 -9.44
N ALA A 16 15.14 -38.10 -9.02
CA ALA A 16 14.65 -36.80 -8.59
C ALA A 16 14.01 -36.16 -9.83
N SER A 17 12.69 -36.24 -9.92
CA SER A 17 11.94 -35.43 -10.88
C SER A 17 12.19 -33.97 -10.52
N MET A 18 13.01 -33.25 -11.30
CA MET A 18 13.04 -31.79 -11.26
C MET A 18 11.66 -31.35 -11.70
N ALA A 19 10.82 -30.91 -10.74
CA ALA A 19 9.57 -30.26 -11.05
C ALA A 19 9.92 -29.00 -11.87
N SER A 20 9.54 -29.02 -13.15
CA SER A 20 9.66 -27.80 -13.99
C SER A 20 8.80 -26.70 -13.37
N ALA A 21 9.35 -25.49 -13.26
CA ALA A 21 8.60 -24.36 -12.77
C ALA A 21 7.31 -24.18 -13.59
N THR A 22 6.20 -23.95 -12.90
CA THR A 22 4.90 -23.71 -13.53
C THR A 22 4.96 -22.41 -14.32
N GLU A 23 4.67 -22.45 -15.60
CA GLU A 23 4.61 -21.24 -16.43
C GLU A 23 3.47 -20.34 -15.98
N LEU A 24 3.74 -19.04 -15.77
CA LEU A 24 2.74 -18.04 -15.44
C LEU A 24 1.98 -17.62 -16.71
N LYS A 25 0.77 -18.12 -16.92
CA LYS A 25 -0.02 -17.88 -18.16
C LYS A 25 -1.05 -16.76 -18.00
N SER A 26 -1.57 -16.54 -16.79
CA SER A 26 -2.62 -15.54 -16.58
C SER A 26 -2.68 -15.03 -15.15
N ILE A 27 -2.92 -13.71 -15.02
CA ILE A 27 -3.13 -12.99 -13.76
C ILE A 27 -4.40 -12.15 -13.87
N GLY A 28 -5.26 -12.19 -12.85
CA GLY A 28 -6.32 -11.22 -12.60
C GLY A 28 -5.86 -10.16 -11.59
N ILE A 29 -6.13 -8.89 -11.87
CA ILE A 29 -5.78 -7.78 -10.98
C ILE A 29 -7.05 -7.00 -10.66
N SER A 30 -7.46 -6.94 -9.38
CA SER A 30 -8.61 -6.17 -8.90
C SER A 30 -8.13 -5.04 -7.99
N LEU A 31 -8.36 -3.78 -8.42
CA LEU A 31 -7.90 -2.55 -7.78
C LEU A 31 -9.07 -1.63 -7.45
N ALA A 32 -8.88 -0.73 -6.46
CA ALA A 32 -9.95 0.16 -5.99
C ALA A 32 -10.46 1.10 -7.09
N SER A 33 -9.57 1.69 -7.89
CA SER A 33 -9.95 2.59 -8.98
C SER A 33 -8.83 2.69 -10.01
N LEU A 34 -9.18 2.67 -11.29
CA LEU A 34 -8.21 2.86 -12.38
C LEU A 34 -8.00 4.33 -12.75
N GLY A 35 -8.75 5.25 -12.13
CA GLY A 35 -8.57 6.69 -12.28
C GLY A 35 -7.59 7.31 -11.26
N ASN A 36 -7.15 6.55 -10.26
CA ASN A 36 -6.21 7.04 -9.24
C ASN A 36 -4.77 6.65 -9.62
N PRO A 37 -3.82 7.60 -9.67
CA PRO A 37 -2.42 7.37 -10.05
C PRO A 37 -1.73 6.26 -9.24
N PHE A 38 -2.08 6.06 -7.96
CA PHE A 38 -1.56 4.99 -7.13
C PHE A 38 -1.85 3.61 -7.73
N PHE A 39 -3.11 3.36 -8.09
CA PHE A 39 -3.52 2.07 -8.66
C PHE A 39 -3.07 1.89 -10.10
N VAL A 40 -2.89 2.99 -10.84
CA VAL A 40 -2.25 2.94 -12.18
C VAL A 40 -0.80 2.48 -12.06
N ALA A 41 -0.04 3.02 -11.10
CA ALA A 41 1.34 2.61 -10.85
C ALA A 41 1.42 1.14 -10.36
N LEU A 42 0.49 0.70 -9.50
CA LEU A 42 0.35 -0.71 -9.10
C LEU A 42 0.12 -1.62 -10.31
N ALA A 43 -0.86 -1.29 -11.15
CA ALA A 43 -1.18 -2.07 -12.36
C ALA A 43 0.03 -2.18 -13.28
N THR A 44 0.72 -1.05 -13.52
CA THR A 44 1.90 -0.99 -14.39
C THR A 44 3.04 -1.85 -13.84
N GLY A 45 3.30 -1.79 -12.52
CA GLY A 45 4.32 -2.60 -11.86
C GLY A 45 4.02 -4.09 -11.91
N ALA A 46 2.77 -4.47 -11.67
CA ALA A 46 2.32 -5.86 -11.76
C ALA A 46 2.46 -6.42 -13.18
N GLU A 47 2.03 -5.67 -14.19
CA GLU A 47 2.14 -6.07 -15.59
C GLU A 47 3.60 -6.20 -16.03
N ALA A 48 4.46 -5.27 -15.61
CA ALA A 48 5.89 -5.30 -15.93
C ALA A 48 6.57 -6.56 -15.37
N GLU A 49 6.32 -6.93 -14.10
CA GLU A 49 6.91 -8.13 -13.52
C GLU A 49 6.30 -9.41 -14.09
N ALA A 50 4.99 -9.43 -14.34
CA ALA A 50 4.33 -10.57 -14.98
C ALA A 50 4.92 -10.85 -16.37
N LYS A 51 5.12 -9.82 -17.19
CA LYS A 51 5.73 -9.93 -18.53
C LYS A 51 7.22 -10.29 -18.48
N LYS A 52 7.94 -9.87 -17.47
CA LYS A 52 9.33 -10.29 -17.24
C LYS A 52 9.43 -11.78 -16.94
N ILE A 53 8.47 -12.33 -16.17
CA ILE A 53 8.38 -13.77 -15.88
C ILE A 53 7.97 -14.55 -17.13
N ASN A 54 6.93 -14.10 -17.82
CA ASN A 54 6.47 -14.66 -19.08
C ASN A 54 5.98 -13.56 -20.03
N PRO A 55 6.69 -13.26 -21.14
CA PRO A 55 6.27 -12.24 -22.10
C PRO A 55 4.86 -12.45 -22.70
N ASN A 56 4.38 -13.70 -22.70
CA ASN A 56 3.07 -14.07 -23.24
C ASN A 56 1.97 -14.15 -22.17
N VAL A 57 2.23 -13.73 -20.93
CA VAL A 57 1.24 -13.76 -19.85
C VAL A 57 0.03 -12.90 -20.19
N LYS A 58 -1.17 -13.42 -19.95
CA LYS A 58 -2.41 -12.65 -20.04
C LYS A 58 -2.65 -11.93 -18.72
N VAL A 59 -2.60 -10.61 -18.73
CA VAL A 59 -2.93 -9.77 -17.58
C VAL A 59 -4.30 -9.13 -17.80
N THR A 60 -5.21 -9.28 -16.81
CA THR A 60 -6.53 -8.66 -16.83
C THR A 60 -6.67 -7.78 -15.61
N THR A 61 -6.70 -6.46 -15.81
CA THR A 61 -6.84 -5.46 -14.75
C THR A 61 -8.22 -4.84 -14.76
N VAL A 62 -8.89 -4.80 -13.60
CA VAL A 62 -10.22 -4.22 -13.41
C VAL A 62 -10.29 -3.36 -12.15
N GLY A 63 -11.13 -2.31 -12.19
CA GLY A 63 -11.44 -1.45 -11.05
C GLY A 63 -12.79 -1.83 -10.43
N PHE A 64 -12.86 -1.99 -9.10
CA PHE A 64 -14.14 -2.25 -8.43
C PHE A 64 -14.86 -0.97 -7.98
N GLU A 65 -14.20 0.19 -8.07
CA GLU A 65 -14.76 1.54 -7.80
C GLU A 65 -15.45 1.63 -6.43
N GLN A 66 -14.82 1.07 -5.40
CA GLN A 66 -15.30 1.01 -4.01
C GLN A 66 -16.59 0.18 -3.80
N ASP A 67 -17.04 -0.60 -4.81
CA ASP A 67 -18.18 -1.51 -4.71
C ASP A 67 -17.69 -2.93 -4.40
N LEU A 68 -17.92 -3.39 -3.16
CA LEU A 68 -17.52 -4.73 -2.70
C LEU A 68 -18.24 -5.86 -3.46
N ASN A 69 -19.50 -5.67 -3.88
CA ASN A 69 -20.21 -6.68 -4.66
C ASN A 69 -19.55 -6.85 -6.02
N LYS A 70 -19.22 -5.73 -6.66
CA LYS A 70 -18.47 -5.75 -7.93
C LYS A 70 -17.12 -6.43 -7.75
N GLN A 71 -16.44 -6.26 -6.61
CA GLN A 71 -15.16 -6.92 -6.35
C GLN A 71 -15.32 -8.44 -6.19
N VAL A 72 -16.39 -8.91 -5.54
CA VAL A 72 -16.73 -10.34 -5.45
C VAL A 72 -16.98 -10.91 -6.85
N ASP A 73 -17.79 -10.23 -7.68
CA ASP A 73 -18.08 -10.64 -9.06
C ASP A 73 -16.81 -10.71 -9.93
N GLN A 74 -15.84 -9.80 -9.68
CA GLN A 74 -14.53 -9.83 -10.36
C GLN A 74 -13.72 -11.06 -9.97
N ILE A 75 -13.67 -11.41 -8.68
CA ILE A 75 -13.01 -12.62 -8.21
C ILE A 75 -13.65 -13.87 -8.83
N ASP A 76 -14.98 -13.94 -8.88
CA ASP A 76 -15.70 -15.05 -9.51
C ASP A 76 -15.42 -15.13 -11.01
N SER A 77 -15.31 -14.00 -11.69
CA SER A 77 -14.94 -13.94 -13.11
C SER A 77 -13.51 -14.43 -13.34
N PHE A 78 -12.56 -14.12 -12.45
CA PHE A 78 -11.21 -14.63 -12.53
C PHE A 78 -11.13 -16.15 -12.28
N ILE A 79 -11.94 -16.66 -11.34
CA ILE A 79 -12.06 -18.11 -11.11
C ILE A 79 -12.59 -18.80 -12.38
N ALA A 80 -13.67 -18.27 -12.97
CA ALA A 80 -14.26 -18.81 -14.20
C ALA A 80 -13.30 -18.76 -15.41
N ALA A 81 -12.45 -17.71 -15.46
CA ALA A 81 -11.43 -17.58 -16.50
C ALA A 81 -10.21 -18.47 -16.28
N GLY A 82 -10.11 -19.18 -15.13
CA GLY A 82 -9.01 -20.06 -14.79
C GLY A 82 -7.67 -19.35 -14.66
N VAL A 83 -7.64 -18.11 -14.09
CA VAL A 83 -6.38 -17.43 -13.84
C VAL A 83 -5.56 -18.19 -12.80
N GLN A 84 -4.23 -18.11 -12.89
CA GLN A 84 -3.35 -18.79 -11.94
C GLN A 84 -3.06 -17.99 -10.69
N MET A 85 -3.19 -16.66 -10.79
CA MET A 85 -2.95 -15.72 -9.69
C MET A 85 -3.98 -14.59 -9.73
N ILE A 86 -4.41 -14.15 -8.55
CA ILE A 86 -5.16 -12.91 -8.36
C ILE A 86 -4.31 -11.96 -7.52
N LEU A 87 -4.02 -10.76 -8.05
CA LEU A 87 -3.49 -9.64 -7.30
C LEU A 87 -4.69 -8.79 -6.83
N LEU A 88 -4.90 -8.71 -5.53
CA LEU A 88 -6.10 -8.15 -4.92
C LEU A 88 -5.76 -6.95 -4.04
N ASN A 89 -6.23 -5.76 -4.41
CA ASN A 89 -6.34 -4.65 -3.47
C ASN A 89 -7.73 -4.69 -2.82
N PRO A 90 -7.88 -5.23 -1.59
CA PRO A 90 -9.20 -5.48 -1.02
C PRO A 90 -9.89 -4.19 -0.58
N GLY A 91 -11.16 -4.04 -0.91
CA GLY A 91 -12.01 -2.95 -0.42
C GLY A 91 -12.39 -3.08 1.05
N ASP A 92 -12.34 -4.32 1.58
CA ASP A 92 -12.53 -4.61 3.02
C ASP A 92 -11.64 -5.78 3.46
N PRO A 93 -10.99 -5.69 4.63
CA PRO A 93 -10.05 -6.72 5.10
C PRO A 93 -10.65 -8.10 5.32
N SER A 94 -11.95 -8.19 5.58
CA SER A 94 -12.63 -9.42 6.02
C SER A 94 -13.78 -9.87 5.12
N ALA A 95 -14.50 -8.94 4.51
CA ALA A 95 -15.69 -9.23 3.70
C ALA A 95 -15.41 -10.12 2.49
N LEU A 96 -14.19 -10.05 1.93
CA LEU A 96 -13.78 -10.85 0.78
C LEU A 96 -13.30 -12.27 1.14
N ALA A 97 -13.20 -12.62 2.42
CA ALA A 97 -12.66 -13.92 2.85
C ALA A 97 -13.37 -15.13 2.21
N PRO A 98 -14.71 -15.16 2.02
CA PRO A 98 -15.36 -16.28 1.33
C PRO A 98 -14.97 -16.38 -0.16
N ALA A 99 -14.88 -15.25 -0.86
CA ALA A 99 -14.50 -15.22 -2.29
C ALA A 99 -13.02 -15.60 -2.47
N ILE A 100 -12.14 -15.14 -1.57
CA ILE A 100 -10.72 -15.53 -1.53
C ILE A 100 -10.59 -17.04 -1.29
N LYS A 101 -11.37 -17.58 -0.33
CA LYS A 101 -11.37 -19.03 -0.09
C LYS A 101 -11.78 -19.80 -1.34
N LYS A 102 -12.84 -19.37 -2.03
CA LYS A 102 -13.31 -19.99 -3.28
C LYS A 102 -12.23 -19.99 -4.37
N ALA A 103 -11.51 -18.88 -4.53
CA ALA A 103 -10.39 -18.77 -5.47
C ALA A 103 -9.27 -19.76 -5.13
N LYS A 104 -8.89 -19.86 -3.85
CA LYS A 104 -7.86 -20.78 -3.36
C LYS A 104 -8.28 -22.23 -3.49
N ASP A 105 -9.54 -22.57 -3.23
CA ASP A 105 -10.08 -23.92 -3.43
C ASP A 105 -10.04 -24.33 -4.93
N ALA A 106 -10.06 -23.34 -5.84
CA ALA A 106 -9.85 -23.55 -7.27
C ALA A 106 -8.36 -23.61 -7.69
N GLY A 107 -7.43 -23.59 -6.72
CA GLY A 107 -5.98 -23.66 -6.98
C GLY A 107 -5.35 -22.35 -7.40
N ILE A 108 -6.02 -21.22 -7.23
CA ILE A 108 -5.53 -19.87 -7.59
C ILE A 108 -4.75 -19.29 -6.42
N VAL A 109 -3.55 -18.77 -6.67
CA VAL A 109 -2.78 -18.02 -5.68
C VAL A 109 -3.40 -16.62 -5.52
N VAL A 110 -3.74 -16.23 -4.30
CA VAL A 110 -4.30 -14.90 -4.01
C VAL A 110 -3.29 -14.07 -3.23
N VAL A 111 -2.80 -13.02 -3.87
CA VAL A 111 -1.86 -12.06 -3.28
C VAL A 111 -2.59 -10.76 -2.99
N SER A 112 -2.61 -10.37 -1.73
CA SER A 112 -3.13 -9.06 -1.33
C SER A 112 -2.05 -7.99 -1.51
N VAL A 113 -2.42 -6.82 -2.02
CA VAL A 113 -1.49 -5.71 -2.27
C VAL A 113 -2.04 -4.41 -1.69
N ASP A 114 -1.17 -3.56 -1.15
CA ASP A 114 -1.48 -2.28 -0.49
C ASP A 114 -2.22 -2.46 0.84
N THR A 115 -3.34 -3.12 0.85
CA THR A 115 -4.14 -3.41 2.05
C THR A 115 -4.24 -4.93 2.27
N ALA A 116 -4.32 -5.36 3.53
CA ALA A 116 -4.40 -6.78 3.87
C ALA A 116 -5.80 -7.35 3.68
N ALA A 117 -5.89 -8.59 3.18
CA ALA A 117 -7.14 -9.35 3.11
C ALA A 117 -7.02 -10.65 3.90
N LYS A 118 -8.04 -10.95 4.71
CA LYS A 118 -8.13 -12.22 5.44
C LYS A 118 -8.24 -13.38 4.46
N GLY A 119 -7.32 -14.32 4.58
CA GLY A 119 -7.29 -15.54 3.77
C GLY A 119 -6.40 -15.49 2.53
N ALA A 120 -5.84 -14.34 2.17
CA ALA A 120 -4.82 -14.27 1.11
C ALA A 120 -3.59 -15.15 1.45
N ASP A 121 -2.87 -15.62 0.43
CA ASP A 121 -1.66 -16.43 0.62
C ASP A 121 -0.49 -15.60 1.16
N LEU A 122 -0.41 -14.36 0.70
CA LEU A 122 0.53 -13.36 1.20
C LEU A 122 -0.01 -11.95 0.96
N THR A 123 0.56 -10.98 1.68
CA THR A 123 0.26 -9.55 1.53
C THR A 123 1.56 -8.79 1.33
N VAL A 124 1.60 -7.90 0.34
CA VAL A 124 2.68 -6.91 0.17
C VAL A 124 2.10 -5.53 0.36
N THR A 125 2.59 -4.80 1.34
CA THR A 125 2.09 -3.47 1.71
C THR A 125 3.22 -2.56 2.18
N THR A 126 2.96 -1.26 2.22
CA THR A 126 3.85 -0.31 2.89
C THR A 126 3.92 -0.62 4.39
N ASN A 127 5.06 -0.39 5.02
CA ASN A 127 5.18 -0.33 6.47
C ASN A 127 4.44 0.91 7.00
N ASN A 128 3.11 0.82 7.06
CA ASN A 128 2.23 1.95 7.35
C ASN A 128 2.41 2.48 8.78
N VAL A 129 2.81 1.64 9.73
CA VAL A 129 3.18 2.10 11.08
C VAL A 129 4.39 3.02 10.98
N GLN A 130 5.45 2.58 10.33
CA GLN A 130 6.68 3.36 10.14
C GLN A 130 6.41 4.62 9.29
N ALA A 131 5.53 4.56 8.27
CA ALA A 131 5.14 5.74 7.49
C ALA A 131 4.49 6.83 8.38
N GLY A 132 3.56 6.44 9.27
CA GLY A 132 2.98 7.34 10.25
C GLY A 132 4.01 7.88 11.25
N GLU A 133 4.95 7.02 11.69
CA GLU A 133 6.02 7.41 12.62
C GLU A 133 6.94 8.48 12.01
N VAL A 134 7.45 8.27 10.79
CA VAL A 134 8.39 9.22 10.18
C VAL A 134 7.72 10.55 9.85
N ALA A 135 6.47 10.54 9.41
CA ALA A 135 5.71 11.75 9.13
C ALA A 135 5.43 12.57 10.41
N CYS A 136 5.07 11.91 11.51
CA CYS A 136 4.75 12.56 12.78
C CYS A 136 6.01 12.92 13.56
N LYS A 137 7.11 12.16 13.43
CA LYS A 137 8.41 12.55 13.96
C LYS A 137 8.90 13.86 13.34
N PHE A 138 8.72 14.06 12.05
CA PHE A 138 9.05 15.34 11.40
C PHE A 138 8.27 16.50 12.03
N ILE A 139 6.97 16.34 12.35
CA ILE A 139 6.18 17.35 13.06
C ILE A 139 6.82 17.65 14.43
N VAL A 140 7.12 16.62 15.22
CA VAL A 140 7.73 16.78 16.55
C VAL A 140 9.06 17.55 16.45
N ASP A 141 9.91 17.19 15.50
CA ASP A 141 11.22 17.83 15.28
C ASP A 141 11.03 19.32 14.88
N LYS A 142 10.12 19.63 13.96
CA LYS A 142 9.81 21.01 13.52
C LYS A 142 9.20 21.88 14.63
N LEU A 143 8.40 21.29 15.51
CA LEU A 143 7.79 21.96 16.66
C LEU A 143 8.69 21.96 17.92
N SER A 144 9.92 21.41 17.83
CA SER A 144 10.83 21.26 18.98
C SER A 144 10.17 20.56 20.17
N GLY A 145 9.34 19.56 19.88
CA GLY A 145 8.67 18.71 20.87
C GLY A 145 7.47 19.33 21.58
N LYS A 146 6.95 20.49 21.15
CA LYS A 146 5.83 21.17 21.83
C LYS A 146 4.89 21.86 20.83
N GLY A 147 3.59 21.54 20.90
CA GLY A 147 2.57 22.20 20.06
C GLY A 147 1.22 21.51 20.09
N ASP A 148 0.23 22.17 19.51
CA ASP A 148 -1.13 21.71 19.34
C ASP A 148 -1.29 21.08 17.95
N VAL A 149 -1.57 19.77 17.87
CA VAL A 149 -1.58 19.02 16.62
C VAL A 149 -2.90 18.33 16.35
N ILE A 150 -3.16 18.03 15.09
CA ILE A 150 -4.33 17.28 14.63
C ILE A 150 -3.85 16.05 13.86
N ILE A 151 -4.55 14.92 14.06
CA ILE A 151 -4.51 13.74 13.21
C ILE A 151 -5.81 13.72 12.42
N GLN A 152 -5.74 13.97 11.12
CA GLN A 152 -6.89 13.76 10.24
C GLN A 152 -6.92 12.28 9.81
N ASN A 153 -7.91 11.57 10.36
CA ASN A 153 -8.13 10.15 10.10
C ASN A 153 -8.75 9.92 8.70
N GLY A 154 -8.98 8.68 8.34
CA GLY A 154 -9.54 8.26 7.06
C GLY A 154 -10.34 6.96 7.16
N PRO A 155 -10.67 6.34 6.01
CA PRO A 155 -11.37 5.06 5.97
C PRO A 155 -10.68 3.99 6.82
N GLN A 156 -11.47 3.14 7.49
CA GLN A 156 -10.96 2.17 8.47
C GLN A 156 -10.44 0.89 7.79
N ASN A 157 -9.44 1.02 6.92
CA ASN A 157 -8.66 -0.09 6.38
C ASN A 157 -7.32 -0.26 7.13
N SER A 158 -6.63 -1.36 6.89
CA SER A 158 -5.39 -1.69 7.60
C SER A 158 -4.30 -0.62 7.45
N ALA A 159 -4.15 -0.05 6.25
CA ALA A 159 -3.12 0.96 5.99
C ALA A 159 -3.35 2.23 6.83
N ILE A 160 -4.59 2.75 6.85
CA ILE A 160 -4.94 3.97 7.58
C ILE A 160 -4.85 3.75 9.10
N ILE A 161 -5.36 2.62 9.59
CA ILE A 161 -5.27 2.26 11.02
C ILE A 161 -3.80 2.26 11.47
N ASP A 162 -2.91 1.66 10.69
CA ASP A 162 -1.49 1.56 11.01
C ASP A 162 -0.77 2.91 10.91
N ARG A 163 -1.09 3.78 9.93
CA ARG A 163 -0.56 5.15 9.84
C ARG A 163 -0.92 5.96 11.10
N VAL A 164 -2.18 5.94 11.50
CA VAL A 164 -2.66 6.61 12.71
C VAL A 164 -2.00 6.04 13.95
N LYS A 165 -1.85 4.72 14.06
CA LYS A 165 -1.15 4.05 15.16
C LYS A 165 0.30 4.52 15.27
N GLY A 166 1.04 4.55 14.16
CA GLY A 166 2.42 5.03 14.13
C GLY A 166 2.54 6.49 14.56
N CYS A 167 1.67 7.36 14.03
CA CYS A 167 1.64 8.77 14.42
C CYS A 167 1.34 8.94 15.92
N LYS A 168 0.32 8.26 16.44
CA LYS A 168 -0.04 8.30 17.86
C LYS A 168 1.11 7.83 18.77
N SER A 169 1.86 6.82 18.37
CA SER A 169 3.02 6.34 19.15
C SER A 169 4.06 7.44 19.31
N VAL A 170 4.36 8.17 18.24
CA VAL A 170 5.31 9.30 18.26
C VAL A 170 4.79 10.44 19.15
N PHE A 171 3.56 10.86 18.97
CA PHE A 171 3.02 11.98 19.76
C PHE A 171 2.90 11.63 21.26
N SER A 172 2.53 10.38 21.59
CA SER A 172 2.45 9.93 22.99
C SER A 172 3.82 9.89 23.67
N ALA A 173 4.91 9.65 22.92
CA ALA A 173 6.27 9.67 23.44
C ALA A 173 6.79 11.12 23.66
N ASN A 174 6.06 12.15 23.22
CA ASN A 174 6.44 13.56 23.30
C ASN A 174 5.39 14.36 24.08
N PRO A 175 5.44 14.43 25.43
CA PRO A 175 4.39 15.00 26.27
C PRO A 175 4.09 16.50 26.03
N GLY A 176 5.00 17.22 25.37
CA GLY A 176 4.76 18.61 24.96
C GLY A 176 3.85 18.74 23.73
N ILE A 177 3.57 17.65 23.02
CA ILE A 177 2.65 17.61 21.90
C ILE A 177 1.24 17.29 22.41
N LYS A 178 0.29 18.16 22.11
CA LYS A 178 -1.12 18.01 22.48
C LYS A 178 -1.95 17.69 21.24
N VAL A 179 -2.53 16.49 21.18
CA VAL A 179 -3.46 16.10 20.12
C VAL A 179 -4.84 16.70 20.39
N LEU A 180 -5.29 17.60 19.52
CA LEU A 180 -6.57 18.29 19.63
C LEU A 180 -7.75 17.46 19.09
N SER A 181 -7.51 16.68 18.03
CA SER A 181 -8.49 15.83 17.36
C SER A 181 -7.76 14.70 16.62
N ASP A 182 -8.36 13.49 16.59
CA ASP A 182 -7.80 12.31 15.92
C ASP A 182 -8.87 11.36 15.33
N ASP A 183 -10.14 11.82 15.33
CA ASP A 183 -11.32 11.00 15.01
C ASP A 183 -12.04 11.41 13.71
N GLN A 184 -11.68 12.55 13.10
CA GLN A 184 -12.38 13.08 11.93
C GLN A 184 -11.91 12.38 10.64
N ASP A 185 -12.85 11.74 9.94
CA ASP A 185 -12.61 11.04 8.68
C ASP A 185 -12.58 11.99 7.47
N GLY A 186 -11.40 12.27 6.96
CA GLY A 186 -11.17 13.05 5.73
C GLY A 186 -11.23 12.20 4.46
N LYS A 187 -11.70 10.93 4.53
CA LYS A 187 -11.96 10.02 3.40
C LYS A 187 -10.77 9.79 2.48
N SER A 188 -9.56 10.08 2.94
CA SER A 188 -8.33 10.07 2.13
C SER A 188 -8.49 10.83 0.81
N SER A 189 -9.29 11.92 0.80
CA SER A 189 -9.66 12.68 -0.39
C SER A 189 -9.45 14.18 -0.20
N ARG A 190 -9.34 14.93 -1.32
CA ARG A 190 -9.23 16.40 -1.29
C ARG A 190 -10.43 17.04 -0.62
N ASP A 191 -11.63 16.68 -1.05
CA ASP A 191 -12.86 17.29 -0.53
C ASP A 191 -13.06 16.96 0.94
N GLY A 192 -12.75 15.73 1.35
CA GLY A 192 -12.80 15.33 2.75
C GLY A 192 -11.78 16.07 3.60
N GLY A 193 -10.53 16.20 3.15
CA GLY A 193 -9.49 16.98 3.83
C GLY A 193 -9.86 18.46 3.96
N LEU A 194 -10.40 19.06 2.89
CA LEU A 194 -10.90 20.43 2.89
C LEU A 194 -12.00 20.61 3.95
N ALA A 195 -13.04 19.80 3.92
CA ALA A 195 -14.19 19.92 4.82
C ALA A 195 -13.80 19.71 6.29
N VAL A 196 -13.00 18.68 6.57
CA VAL A 196 -12.52 18.41 7.94
C VAL A 196 -11.64 19.54 8.43
N MET A 197 -10.71 20.03 7.60
CA MET A 197 -9.82 21.13 8.03
C MET A 197 -10.57 22.44 8.26
N GLN A 198 -11.55 22.80 7.45
CA GLN A 198 -12.41 23.97 7.68
C GLN A 198 -13.12 23.87 9.04
N SER A 199 -13.66 22.69 9.38
CA SER A 199 -14.28 22.43 10.67
C SER A 199 -13.27 22.60 11.83
N GLN A 200 -12.07 22.03 11.68
CA GLN A 200 -11.00 22.09 12.69
C GLN A 200 -10.48 23.52 12.90
N LEU A 201 -10.30 24.29 11.82
CA LEU A 201 -9.87 25.70 11.90
C LEU A 201 -10.91 26.60 12.58
N THR A 202 -12.20 26.26 12.45
CA THR A 202 -13.29 26.95 13.14
C THR A 202 -13.32 26.59 14.63
N ARG A 203 -13.09 25.32 14.95
CA ARG A 203 -13.15 24.78 16.33
C ARG A 203 -11.94 25.17 17.17
N PHE A 204 -10.75 25.19 16.57
CA PHE A 204 -9.50 25.40 17.30
C PHE A 204 -8.83 26.70 16.88
N PRO A 205 -8.71 27.69 17.81
CA PRO A 205 -8.09 28.97 17.51
C PRO A 205 -6.60 28.86 17.20
N LYS A 206 -5.94 27.79 17.72
CA LYS A 206 -4.53 27.51 17.48
C LYS A 206 -4.38 26.05 17.02
N ILE A 207 -3.65 25.85 15.93
CA ILE A 207 -3.19 24.57 15.41
C ILE A 207 -1.77 24.82 14.90
N ASP A 208 -0.81 24.03 15.40
CA ASP A 208 0.60 24.14 14.97
C ASP A 208 0.92 23.17 13.85
N ALA A 209 0.32 21.97 13.85
CA ALA A 209 0.53 21.00 12.78
C ALA A 209 -0.66 20.05 12.56
N VAL A 210 -0.67 19.46 11.39
CA VAL A 210 -1.65 18.43 10.96
C VAL A 210 -0.90 17.26 10.34
N PHE A 211 -1.18 16.06 10.82
CA PHE A 211 -0.90 14.84 10.09
C PHE A 211 -2.15 14.41 9.33
N ALA A 212 -2.10 14.39 8.00
CA ALA A 212 -3.15 13.86 7.15
C ALA A 212 -2.76 12.45 6.69
N VAL A 213 -3.66 11.48 6.83
CA VAL A 213 -3.36 10.06 6.55
C VAL A 213 -3.04 9.77 5.08
N ALA A 214 -3.33 10.69 4.16
CA ALA A 214 -3.06 10.56 2.74
C ALA A 214 -2.79 11.92 2.07
N ASP A 215 -2.00 11.94 1.02
CA ASP A 215 -1.61 13.15 0.28
C ASP A 215 -2.80 13.96 -0.28
N PRO A 216 -3.83 13.36 -0.91
CA PRO A 216 -4.98 14.12 -1.37
C PRO A 216 -5.66 14.89 -0.23
N GLN A 217 -5.74 14.28 0.96
CA GLN A 217 -6.32 14.90 2.15
C GLN A 217 -5.48 16.07 2.65
N ALA A 218 -4.14 15.96 2.61
CA ALA A 218 -3.22 17.04 2.94
C ALA A 218 -3.39 18.24 2.00
N ILE A 219 -3.56 18.00 0.69
CA ILE A 219 -3.80 19.05 -0.30
C ILE A 219 -5.12 19.78 -0.02
N GLY A 220 -6.19 19.03 0.31
CA GLY A 220 -7.47 19.62 0.72
C GLY A 220 -7.34 20.48 1.98
N SER A 221 -6.59 20.01 2.98
CA SER A 221 -6.33 20.74 4.21
C SER A 221 -5.54 22.03 3.96
N ASN A 222 -4.55 22.00 3.09
CA ASN A 222 -3.80 23.19 2.68
C ASN A 222 -4.71 24.24 2.00
N LEU A 223 -5.68 23.77 1.19
CA LEU A 223 -6.66 24.68 0.58
C LEU A 223 -7.54 25.36 1.65
N ALA A 224 -8.01 24.64 2.67
CA ALA A 224 -8.77 25.22 3.78
C ALA A 224 -7.97 26.26 4.55
N ILE A 225 -6.69 25.99 4.83
CA ILE A 225 -5.77 26.91 5.50
C ILE A 225 -5.66 28.23 4.71
N LYS A 226 -5.47 28.13 3.39
CA LYS A 226 -5.40 29.28 2.48
C LYS A 226 -6.72 30.08 2.45
N GLN A 227 -7.87 29.39 2.33
CA GLN A 227 -9.19 30.02 2.28
C GLN A 227 -9.53 30.81 3.55
N LEU A 228 -9.11 30.33 4.72
CA LEU A 228 -9.36 30.93 6.00
C LEU A 228 -8.22 31.86 6.49
N ASN A 229 -7.23 32.12 5.60
CA ASN A 229 -6.09 33.00 5.88
C ASN A 229 -5.37 32.63 7.19
N ARG A 230 -5.13 31.32 7.40
CA ARG A 230 -4.40 30.81 8.57
C ARG A 230 -2.97 30.47 8.15
N ASP A 231 -2.00 30.97 8.91
CA ASP A 231 -0.57 30.77 8.63
C ASP A 231 0.11 29.95 9.73
N GLY A 232 1.34 29.48 9.44
CA GLY A 232 2.21 28.82 10.40
C GLY A 232 1.83 27.38 10.73
N ILE A 233 0.87 26.79 10.02
CA ILE A 233 0.45 25.39 10.24
C ILE A 233 1.30 24.44 9.36
N ILE A 234 1.93 23.47 9.97
CA ILE A 234 2.70 22.42 9.28
C ILE A 234 1.77 21.28 8.90
N ILE A 235 1.84 20.82 7.65
CA ILE A 235 1.14 19.60 7.19
C ILE A 235 2.16 18.55 6.80
N THR A 236 1.99 17.34 7.33
CA THR A 236 2.63 16.13 6.82
C THR A 236 1.59 15.10 6.42
N SER A 237 1.98 14.18 5.54
CA SER A 237 1.07 13.14 5.03
C SER A 237 1.80 11.85 4.70
N VAL A 238 1.09 10.94 4.04
CA VAL A 238 1.63 9.71 3.48
C VAL A 238 1.16 9.61 2.05
N ASP A 239 1.99 9.13 1.15
CA ASP A 239 1.88 8.51 -0.16
C ASP A 239 3.08 8.86 -1.06
N GLY A 240 3.54 10.13 -1.12
CA GLY A 240 4.51 10.60 -2.11
C GLY A 240 3.90 10.72 -3.50
N ALA A 241 2.62 11.11 -3.58
CA ALA A 241 1.88 11.24 -4.82
C ALA A 241 2.39 12.41 -5.69
N PRO A 242 2.28 12.33 -7.04
CA PRO A 242 2.76 13.39 -7.94
C PRO A 242 2.20 14.78 -7.64
N ASP A 243 0.93 14.85 -7.25
CA ASP A 243 0.29 16.12 -6.89
C ASP A 243 0.90 16.74 -5.62
N LEU A 244 1.22 15.93 -4.61
CA LEU A 244 1.88 16.43 -3.41
C LEU A 244 3.36 16.75 -3.65
N GLU A 245 4.03 15.99 -4.49
CA GLU A 245 5.39 16.32 -4.96
C GLU A 245 5.41 17.73 -5.59
N ALA A 246 4.41 18.05 -6.42
CA ALA A 246 4.26 19.38 -7.00
C ALA A 246 4.02 20.47 -5.91
N GLU A 247 3.20 20.18 -4.91
CA GLU A 247 2.96 21.09 -3.78
C GLU A 247 4.20 21.30 -2.90
N LEU A 248 5.03 20.25 -2.68
CA LEU A 248 6.30 20.39 -1.96
C LEU A 248 7.29 21.29 -2.72
N LYS A 249 7.27 21.29 -4.05
CA LYS A 249 8.09 22.18 -4.89
C LYS A 249 7.54 23.59 -4.99
N ASN A 250 6.26 23.81 -4.65
CA ASN A 250 5.57 25.10 -4.79
C ASN A 250 5.75 25.97 -3.52
N PRO A 251 6.42 27.13 -3.61
CA PRO A 251 6.56 28.03 -2.45
C PRO A 251 5.21 28.54 -1.89
N ALA A 252 4.17 28.67 -2.72
CA ALA A 252 2.84 29.09 -2.30
C ALA A 252 2.10 28.04 -1.45
N SER A 253 2.63 26.85 -1.31
CA SER A 253 2.08 25.78 -0.47
C SER A 253 2.93 25.55 0.78
N ALA A 254 3.31 26.64 1.45
CA ALA A 254 4.25 26.64 2.58
C ALA A 254 3.82 25.73 3.76
N SER A 255 2.52 25.47 3.94
CA SER A 255 2.04 24.55 4.99
C SER A 255 2.41 23.09 4.71
N ILE A 256 2.41 22.62 3.46
CA ILE A 256 2.82 21.25 3.12
C ILE A 256 4.34 21.14 3.24
N GLN A 257 4.83 20.31 4.16
CA GLN A 257 6.24 20.21 4.50
C GLN A 257 6.87 18.87 4.19
N ALA A 258 6.11 17.77 4.31
CA ALA A 258 6.63 16.43 4.07
C ALA A 258 5.53 15.41 3.78
N THR A 259 5.92 14.32 3.14
CA THR A 259 5.12 13.09 3.01
C THR A 259 6.01 11.86 3.20
N ALA A 260 5.47 10.81 3.84
CA ALA A 260 6.12 9.50 3.87
C ALA A 260 5.77 8.77 2.56
N SER A 261 6.77 8.48 1.73
CA SER A 261 6.54 7.94 0.40
C SER A 261 6.14 6.46 0.39
N GLN A 262 5.28 6.08 -0.53
CA GLN A 262 5.02 4.71 -0.96
C GLN A 262 5.66 4.45 -2.33
N ASP A 263 5.91 3.18 -2.66
CA ASP A 263 6.32 2.78 -4.00
C ASP A 263 5.35 1.74 -4.57
N PRO A 264 4.18 2.17 -5.10
CA PRO A 264 3.15 1.26 -5.60
C PRO A 264 3.64 0.39 -6.75
N TYR A 265 4.49 0.90 -7.61
CA TYR A 265 5.08 0.14 -8.72
C TYR A 265 5.91 -1.05 -8.20
N ASN A 266 6.84 -0.79 -7.28
CA ASN A 266 7.68 -1.85 -6.71
C ASN A 266 6.90 -2.79 -5.78
N MET A 267 5.88 -2.27 -5.10
CA MET A 267 4.96 -3.06 -4.28
C MET A 267 4.27 -4.14 -5.12
N ALA A 268 3.72 -3.76 -6.27
CA ALA A 268 3.05 -4.70 -7.16
C ALA A 268 4.03 -5.69 -7.83
N ARG A 269 5.23 -5.22 -8.22
CA ARG A 269 6.29 -6.12 -8.71
C ARG A 269 6.64 -7.20 -7.70
N THR A 270 6.90 -6.78 -6.46
CA THR A 270 7.21 -7.70 -5.36
C THR A 270 6.06 -8.69 -5.12
N ALA A 271 4.82 -8.22 -5.19
CA ALA A 271 3.64 -9.06 -5.02
C ALA A 271 3.53 -10.13 -6.13
N VAL A 272 3.76 -9.78 -7.38
CA VAL A 272 3.74 -10.73 -8.51
C VAL A 272 4.91 -11.71 -8.42
N GLU A 273 6.12 -11.25 -8.10
CA GLU A 273 7.29 -12.11 -7.92
C GLU A 273 7.04 -13.17 -6.83
N LEU A 274 6.58 -12.73 -5.65
CA LEU A 274 6.32 -13.64 -4.52
C LEU A 274 5.11 -14.55 -4.79
N GLY A 275 4.08 -14.04 -5.45
CA GLY A 275 2.93 -14.84 -5.89
C GLY A 275 3.35 -15.93 -6.89
N TYR A 276 4.28 -15.63 -7.80
CA TYR A 276 4.84 -16.62 -8.71
C TYR A 276 5.67 -17.70 -7.99
N LYS A 277 6.45 -17.33 -6.97
CA LYS A 277 7.12 -18.28 -6.08
C LYS A 277 6.10 -19.18 -5.38
N ALA A 278 5.02 -18.60 -4.85
CA ALA A 278 3.94 -19.36 -4.21
C ALA A 278 3.25 -20.33 -5.20
N LEU A 279 3.03 -19.90 -6.45
CA LEU A 279 2.49 -20.77 -7.52
C LEU A 279 3.37 -21.99 -7.77
N ASN A 280 4.67 -21.87 -7.55
CA ASN A 280 5.65 -22.96 -7.67
C ASN A 280 5.89 -23.71 -6.34
N GLY A 281 5.02 -23.51 -5.35
CA GLY A 281 5.07 -24.24 -4.08
C GLY A 281 6.05 -23.69 -3.05
N GLU A 282 6.70 -22.55 -3.33
CA GLU A 282 7.54 -21.86 -2.37
C GLU A 282 6.66 -21.07 -1.38
N LYS A 283 6.82 -21.33 -0.10
CA LYS A 283 6.10 -20.57 0.93
C LYS A 283 6.90 -19.34 1.32
N PRO A 284 6.26 -18.15 1.40
CA PRO A 284 6.95 -16.98 1.91
C PRO A 284 7.34 -17.19 3.38
N GLU A 285 8.53 -16.72 3.76
CA GLU A 285 8.99 -16.76 5.16
C GLU A 285 8.03 -16.02 6.11
N LYS A 286 7.43 -14.95 5.61
CA LYS A 286 6.43 -14.15 6.31
C LYS A 286 5.20 -13.96 5.43
N PRO A 287 4.00 -14.07 5.96
CA PRO A 287 2.77 -13.88 5.18
C PRO A 287 2.51 -12.40 4.84
N ILE A 288 3.17 -11.46 5.53
CA ILE A 288 3.07 -10.01 5.30
C ILE A 288 4.47 -9.46 5.05
N ILE A 289 4.64 -8.86 3.89
CA ILE A 289 5.87 -8.20 3.45
C ILE A 289 5.65 -6.69 3.56
N LEU A 290 6.45 -6.05 4.39
CA LEU A 290 6.38 -4.61 4.63
C LEU A 290 7.48 -3.90 3.84
N LEU A 291 7.10 -2.89 3.06
CA LEU A 291 8.02 -2.02 2.33
C LEU A 291 8.17 -0.71 3.10
N ASP A 292 9.39 -0.36 3.47
CA ASP A 292 9.64 0.86 4.24
C ASP A 292 9.42 2.12 3.42
N SER A 293 8.92 3.16 4.09
CA SER A 293 8.72 4.51 3.56
C SER A 293 9.96 5.37 3.75
N ALA A 294 10.26 6.20 2.77
CA ALA A 294 11.20 7.30 2.91
C ALA A 294 10.45 8.62 3.12
N LEU A 295 10.98 9.49 3.97
CA LEU A 295 10.40 10.82 4.16
C LEU A 295 10.85 11.76 3.02
N VAL A 296 9.89 12.26 2.26
CA VAL A 296 10.08 13.27 1.23
C VAL A 296 9.68 14.62 1.81
N THR A 297 10.59 15.57 1.78
CA THR A 297 10.44 16.92 2.33
C THR A 297 10.69 17.97 1.25
N ARG A 298 10.44 19.24 1.57
CA ARG A 298 10.82 20.35 0.69
C ARG A 298 12.31 20.37 0.37
N ASP A 299 13.15 19.90 1.29
CA ASP A 299 14.61 19.96 1.15
C ASP A 299 15.16 18.86 0.22
N ASN A 300 14.45 17.71 0.11
CA ASN A 300 14.93 16.56 -0.68
C ASN A 300 14.00 16.16 -1.85
N VAL A 301 12.88 16.85 -2.05
CA VAL A 301 11.92 16.50 -3.11
C VAL A 301 12.50 16.58 -4.52
N ALA A 302 13.60 17.30 -4.72
CA ALA A 302 14.28 17.38 -6.01
C ALA A 302 14.92 16.03 -6.40
N ASP A 303 15.33 15.22 -5.43
CA ASP A 303 15.95 13.91 -5.62
C ASP A 303 14.93 12.76 -5.58
N TYR A 304 13.67 13.06 -5.24
CA TYR A 304 12.61 12.06 -5.16
C TYR A 304 12.20 11.59 -6.57
N LYS A 305 12.27 10.28 -6.79
CA LYS A 305 11.96 9.73 -8.12
C LYS A 305 10.46 9.65 -8.43
N GLY A 306 9.60 9.74 -7.43
CA GLY A 306 8.14 9.70 -7.62
C GLY A 306 7.59 8.40 -8.26
N TRP A 307 6.29 8.36 -8.46
CA TRP A 307 5.59 7.19 -9.02
C TRP A 307 5.69 7.12 -10.54
N GLU A 308 5.87 8.26 -11.21
CA GLU A 308 5.92 8.41 -12.67
C GLU A 308 7.33 8.25 -13.25
N ALA A 309 8.33 8.03 -12.40
CA ALA A 309 9.70 7.84 -12.86
C ALA A 309 9.79 6.63 -13.78
N LYS A 310 10.46 6.80 -14.92
CA LYS A 310 10.80 5.68 -15.81
C LYS A 310 11.63 4.67 -15.03
N ARG A 311 11.15 3.44 -14.94
CA ARG A 311 11.81 2.32 -14.27
C ARG A 311 12.23 1.30 -15.33
N ASN A 312 13.53 1.05 -15.41
CA ASN A 312 14.12 0.07 -16.31
C ASN A 312 13.92 -1.35 -15.81
#